data_fc3e4d0f2a2cfb208b82741dd306efdd
#
_entry.id   fc3e4d0f2a2cfb208b82741dd306efdd
#
_cell.length_a   1.000
_cell.length_b   1.000
_cell.length_c   1.000
_cell.angle_alpha   90.00
_cell.angle_beta   90.00
_cell.angle_gamma   90.00
#
_symmetry.space_group_name_H-M   'P 1'
#
loop_
_entity.id
_entity.type
_entity.pdbx_description
1 polymer ?
#
loop_
_entity_poly.entity_id
_entity_poly.type
_entity_poly.pdbx_seq_one_letter_code
_entity_poly.pdbx_strand_id
1 'polypeptide(L)'
;MTIKSTFEECLLIGTNAMSTLTSNLKDEKFTEQLEAAVNLIHEINGRLVISGMGKSGIIGKKLVATFASTGTPALFLHPAEASHGDLGMVCKDDVLLLMSFSGESRELVDIIRYGKRFGVPIIAFTANANSTLGKAADILLELPKVKESCPHNLAPTSSTLIQLALGDALAITLLKEKGFSEEDFFNFHPGGKLGAALMPVKDLMHTEDKLPIISENSPFSDILDLIGKKGYGIVGLENEFGQMSGIITDGDVRRYIAKNSDGSMRDVM
;
A
#
# COMPACT_ATOMS: atom_id res chain seq x y z
N MET A 1 -9.33 39.80 -4.82
CA MET A 1 -8.61 38.55 -4.51
C MET A 1 -8.22 37.92 -5.84
N THR A 2 -6.97 37.54 -6.05
CA THR A 2 -6.52 36.90 -7.29
C THR A 2 -6.68 35.40 -7.19
N ILE A 3 -6.76 34.67 -8.31
CA ILE A 3 -6.77 33.20 -8.31
C ILE A 3 -5.58 32.65 -7.51
N LYS A 4 -4.38 33.22 -7.75
CA LYS A 4 -3.15 32.82 -7.03
C LYS A 4 -3.30 32.98 -5.52
N SER A 5 -3.79 34.14 -5.04
CA SER A 5 -3.94 34.38 -3.60
C SER A 5 -4.95 33.44 -2.94
N THR A 6 -6.01 33.05 -3.67
CA THR A 6 -6.98 32.06 -3.17
C THR A 6 -6.36 30.68 -3.04
N PHE A 7 -5.54 30.24 -4.02
CA PHE A 7 -4.81 28.98 -3.92
C PHE A 7 -3.84 28.95 -2.73
N GLU A 8 -3.07 30.05 -2.58
CA GLU A 8 -2.12 30.18 -1.45
C GLU A 8 -2.84 30.12 -0.10
N GLU A 9 -3.96 30.81 0.04
CA GLU A 9 -4.78 30.77 1.26
C GLU A 9 -5.29 29.36 1.56
N CYS A 10 -5.86 28.65 0.56
CA CYS A 10 -6.37 27.30 0.74
C CYS A 10 -5.29 26.32 1.18
N LEU A 11 -4.12 26.37 0.53
CA LEU A 11 -2.98 25.50 0.89
C LEU A 11 -2.45 25.81 2.29
N LEU A 12 -2.38 27.09 2.65
CA LEU A 12 -1.92 27.52 3.99
C LEU A 12 -2.87 27.02 5.09
N ILE A 13 -4.19 27.09 4.87
CA ILE A 13 -5.20 26.58 5.81
C ILE A 13 -5.01 25.06 5.99
N GLY A 14 -4.80 24.30 4.92
CA GLY A 14 -4.51 22.87 4.98
C GLY A 14 -3.20 22.56 5.74
N THR A 15 -2.14 23.32 5.47
CA THR A 15 -0.85 23.18 6.16
C THR A 15 -1.00 23.44 7.66
N ASN A 16 -1.75 24.46 8.06
CA ASN A 16 -2.01 24.77 9.45
C ASN A 16 -2.82 23.66 10.13
N ALA A 17 -3.79 23.06 9.45
CA ALA A 17 -4.55 21.93 9.97
C ALA A 17 -3.64 20.72 10.25
N MET A 18 -2.72 20.41 9.34
CA MET A 18 -1.73 19.34 9.51
C MET A 18 -0.74 19.64 10.67
N SER A 19 -0.26 20.89 10.76
CA SER A 19 0.59 21.30 11.86
C SER A 19 -0.11 21.16 13.22
N THR A 20 -1.40 21.49 13.27
CA THR A 20 -2.21 21.34 14.50
C THR A 20 -2.37 19.86 14.86
N LEU A 21 -2.66 18.98 13.88
CA LEU A 21 -2.72 17.54 14.11
C LEU A 21 -1.39 17.00 14.65
N THR A 22 -0.27 17.39 14.02
CA THR A 22 1.06 16.98 14.49
C THR A 22 1.35 17.45 15.91
N SER A 23 0.83 18.61 16.30
CA SER A 23 1.00 19.15 17.67
C SER A 23 0.28 18.30 18.72
N ASN A 24 -0.78 17.57 18.37
CA ASN A 24 -1.46 16.65 19.28
C ASN A 24 -0.55 15.51 19.76
N LEU A 25 0.52 15.17 19.00
CA LEU A 25 1.52 14.18 19.43
C LEU A 25 2.33 14.62 20.68
N LYS A 26 2.21 15.88 21.10
CA LYS A 26 2.81 16.38 22.37
C LYS A 26 1.89 16.14 23.56
N ASP A 27 0.65 15.78 23.33
CA ASP A 27 -0.32 15.43 24.38
C ASP A 27 -0.18 13.93 24.69
N GLU A 28 0.22 13.64 25.93
CA GLU A 28 0.43 12.28 26.42
C GLU A 28 -0.84 11.42 26.27
N LYS A 29 -2.00 11.97 26.59
CA LYS A 29 -3.29 11.28 26.45
C LYS A 29 -3.58 10.89 25.00
N PHE A 30 -3.29 11.78 24.03
CA PHE A 30 -3.48 11.47 22.61
C PHE A 30 -2.52 10.37 22.17
N THR A 31 -1.27 10.40 22.64
CA THR A 31 -0.27 9.37 22.32
C THR A 31 -0.66 8.00 22.89
N GLU A 32 -1.12 7.95 24.14
CA GLU A 32 -1.65 6.71 24.75
C GLU A 32 -2.83 6.13 23.94
N GLN A 33 -3.74 6.98 23.44
CA GLN A 33 -4.85 6.54 22.59
C GLN A 33 -4.37 6.03 21.22
N LEU A 34 -3.32 6.64 20.64
CA LEU A 34 -2.70 6.13 19.41
C LEU A 34 -2.09 4.75 19.61
N GLU A 35 -1.33 4.57 20.68
CA GLU A 35 -0.72 3.28 21.04
C GLU A 35 -1.80 2.21 21.28
N ALA A 36 -2.84 2.55 22.01
CA ALA A 36 -3.98 1.65 22.23
C ALA A 36 -4.67 1.26 20.92
N ALA A 37 -4.85 2.19 19.98
CA ALA A 37 -5.43 1.90 18.67
C ALA A 37 -4.54 0.99 17.82
N VAL A 38 -3.23 1.24 17.81
CA VAL A 38 -2.24 0.38 17.12
C VAL A 38 -2.28 -1.02 17.69
N ASN A 39 -2.15 -1.16 19.00
CA ASN A 39 -2.14 -2.46 19.67
C ASN A 39 -3.44 -3.24 19.43
N LEU A 40 -4.60 -2.58 19.57
CA LEU A 40 -5.89 -3.20 19.32
C LEU A 40 -5.98 -3.75 17.89
N ILE A 41 -5.60 -2.95 16.86
CA ILE A 41 -5.65 -3.40 15.45
C ILE A 41 -4.56 -4.43 15.13
N HIS A 42 -3.43 -4.38 15.82
CA HIS A 42 -2.34 -5.36 15.63
C HIS A 42 -2.75 -6.76 16.11
N GLU A 43 -3.48 -6.83 17.22
CA GLU A 43 -3.83 -8.08 17.91
C GLU A 43 -5.11 -8.75 17.41
N ILE A 44 -5.92 -8.05 16.56
CA ILE A 44 -7.19 -8.64 16.09
C ILE A 44 -6.99 -9.84 15.16
N ASN A 45 -7.83 -10.85 15.34
CA ASN A 45 -7.95 -11.97 14.39
C ASN A 45 -8.96 -11.70 13.27
N GLY A 46 -9.69 -10.60 13.35
CA GLY A 46 -10.69 -10.14 12.38
C GLY A 46 -10.15 -9.06 11.44
N ARG A 47 -11.00 -8.12 11.09
CA ARG A 47 -10.73 -7.06 10.13
C ARG A 47 -10.98 -5.68 10.75
N LEU A 48 -10.35 -4.66 10.17
CA LEU A 48 -10.68 -3.27 10.44
C LEU A 48 -11.89 -2.86 9.58
N VAL A 49 -13.04 -2.66 10.20
CA VAL A 49 -14.27 -2.21 9.52
C VAL A 49 -14.35 -0.70 9.62
N ILE A 50 -14.14 -0.02 8.50
CA ILE A 50 -14.13 1.45 8.43
C ILE A 50 -15.49 1.94 7.96
N SER A 51 -16.05 2.93 8.65
CA SER A 51 -17.33 3.53 8.28
C SER A 51 -17.32 5.05 8.46
N GLY A 52 -18.06 5.74 7.60
CA GLY A 52 -18.24 7.19 7.64
C GLY A 52 -19.20 7.65 6.53
N MET A 53 -19.83 8.80 6.74
CA MET A 53 -20.80 9.35 5.78
C MET A 53 -20.16 10.45 4.92
N GLY A 54 -20.61 10.58 3.68
CA GLY A 54 -20.22 11.65 2.76
C GLY A 54 -18.69 11.69 2.51
N LYS A 55 -18.07 12.85 2.74
CA LYS A 55 -16.62 13.03 2.50
C LYS A 55 -15.77 12.16 3.44
N SER A 56 -16.16 12.01 4.71
CA SER A 56 -15.49 11.08 5.64
C SER A 56 -15.56 9.63 5.14
N GLY A 57 -16.70 9.22 4.56
CA GLY A 57 -16.82 7.89 3.94
C GLY A 57 -15.91 7.68 2.73
N ILE A 58 -15.72 8.71 1.89
CA ILE A 58 -14.78 8.65 0.76
C ILE A 58 -13.35 8.47 1.28
N ILE A 59 -12.96 9.21 2.32
CA ILE A 59 -11.67 9.04 2.99
C ILE A 59 -11.57 7.63 3.60
N GLY A 60 -12.64 7.15 4.25
CA GLY A 60 -12.70 5.79 4.80
C GLY A 60 -12.45 4.71 3.74
N LYS A 61 -13.06 4.84 2.55
CA LYS A 61 -12.79 3.91 1.43
C LYS A 61 -11.33 3.93 0.97
N LYS A 62 -10.70 5.13 0.93
CA LYS A 62 -9.27 5.24 0.62
C LYS A 62 -8.44 4.56 1.70
N LEU A 63 -8.76 4.75 2.97
CA LEU A 63 -8.05 4.13 4.08
C LEU A 63 -8.17 2.60 4.06
N VAL A 64 -9.35 2.04 3.74
CA VAL A 64 -9.51 0.58 3.53
C VAL A 64 -8.48 0.06 2.52
N ALA A 65 -8.35 0.73 1.37
CA ALA A 65 -7.37 0.32 0.37
C ALA A 65 -5.93 0.41 0.89
N THR A 66 -5.60 1.47 1.65
CA THR A 66 -4.28 1.63 2.26
C THR A 66 -4.00 0.51 3.27
N PHE A 67 -4.89 0.28 4.24
CA PHE A 67 -4.72 -0.78 5.25
C PHE A 67 -4.57 -2.16 4.60
N ALA A 68 -5.44 -2.50 3.65
CA ALA A 68 -5.39 -3.77 2.93
C ALA A 68 -4.05 -3.96 2.20
N SER A 69 -3.58 -2.92 1.51
CA SER A 69 -2.32 -2.96 0.76
C SER A 69 -1.07 -2.95 1.64
N THR A 70 -1.21 -2.61 2.92
CA THR A 70 -0.12 -2.58 3.92
C THR A 70 -0.24 -3.70 4.98
N GLY A 71 -0.97 -4.77 4.67
CA GLY A 71 -1.00 -5.99 5.48
C GLY A 71 -2.01 -5.97 6.64
N THR A 72 -2.96 -5.02 6.65
CA THR A 72 -4.07 -5.01 7.62
C THR A 72 -5.38 -5.24 6.87
N PRO A 73 -6.03 -6.42 7.03
CA PRO A 73 -7.31 -6.69 6.39
C PRO A 73 -8.36 -5.65 6.80
N ALA A 74 -8.97 -5.00 5.82
CA ALA A 74 -9.96 -3.94 6.07
C ALA A 74 -11.12 -4.00 5.09
N LEU A 75 -12.29 -3.53 5.51
CA LEU A 75 -13.45 -3.35 4.64
C LEU A 75 -14.17 -2.03 4.93
N PHE A 76 -14.91 -1.54 3.97
CA PHE A 76 -15.77 -0.37 4.15
C PHE A 76 -17.21 -0.80 4.36
N LEU A 77 -17.81 -0.34 5.46
CA LEU A 77 -19.23 -0.48 5.74
C LEU A 77 -19.93 0.86 5.53
N HIS A 78 -20.82 0.93 4.52
CA HIS A 78 -21.56 2.15 4.28
C HIS A 78 -22.63 2.35 5.36
N PRO A 79 -22.67 3.50 6.06
CA PRO A 79 -23.57 3.67 7.21
C PRO A 79 -25.05 3.51 6.86
N ALA A 80 -25.49 3.99 5.69
CA ALA A 80 -26.88 3.85 5.27
C ALA A 80 -27.25 2.38 4.98
N GLU A 81 -26.35 1.61 4.35
CA GLU A 81 -26.59 0.20 4.03
C GLU A 81 -26.50 -0.67 5.29
N ALA A 82 -25.72 -0.26 6.29
CA ALA A 82 -25.63 -0.93 7.58
C ALA A 82 -27.01 -1.14 8.22
N SER A 83 -27.86 -0.10 8.20
CA SER A 83 -29.23 -0.17 8.73
C SER A 83 -30.17 -1.06 7.91
N HIS A 84 -29.76 -1.51 6.73
CA HIS A 84 -30.53 -2.36 5.81
C HIS A 84 -29.98 -3.79 5.66
N GLY A 85 -29.10 -4.21 6.56
CA GLY A 85 -28.63 -5.59 6.64
C GLY A 85 -27.11 -5.76 6.59
N ASP A 86 -26.35 -4.78 6.10
CA ASP A 86 -24.89 -4.89 5.96
C ASP A 86 -24.15 -4.94 7.31
N LEU A 87 -24.83 -4.66 8.43
CA LEU A 87 -24.31 -4.99 9.77
C LEU A 87 -23.95 -6.46 9.93
N GLY A 88 -24.57 -7.35 9.15
CA GLY A 88 -24.21 -8.77 9.08
C GLY A 88 -22.79 -9.05 8.55
N MET A 89 -22.12 -8.06 7.95
CA MET A 89 -20.74 -8.17 7.54
C MET A 89 -19.76 -8.04 8.70
N VAL A 90 -20.19 -7.47 9.84
CA VAL A 90 -19.34 -7.22 11.01
C VAL A 90 -19.32 -8.47 11.89
N CYS A 91 -18.11 -9.00 12.14
CA CYS A 91 -17.88 -10.15 13.00
C CYS A 91 -17.44 -9.70 14.40
N LYS A 92 -17.57 -10.60 15.38
CA LYS A 92 -17.18 -10.33 16.78
C LYS A 92 -15.68 -10.05 16.97
N ASP A 93 -14.85 -10.55 16.06
CA ASP A 93 -13.40 -10.42 16.12
C ASP A 93 -12.89 -9.23 15.28
N ASP A 94 -13.82 -8.42 14.71
CA ASP A 94 -13.50 -7.20 13.97
C ASP A 94 -13.30 -6.01 14.93
N VAL A 95 -12.72 -4.89 14.41
CA VAL A 95 -12.67 -3.59 15.08
C VAL A 95 -13.35 -2.56 14.18
N LEU A 96 -14.18 -1.71 14.75
CA LEU A 96 -14.84 -0.61 14.05
C LEU A 96 -13.98 0.65 14.10
N LEU A 97 -13.64 1.25 12.96
CA LEU A 97 -13.08 2.60 12.85
C LEU A 97 -14.15 3.54 12.27
N LEU A 98 -14.78 4.33 13.14
CA LEU A 98 -15.88 5.21 12.77
C LEU A 98 -15.40 6.65 12.62
N MET A 99 -15.74 7.26 11.47
CA MET A 99 -15.24 8.57 11.06
C MET A 99 -16.37 9.58 10.90
N SER A 100 -16.39 10.59 11.77
CA SER A 100 -17.32 11.71 11.70
C SER A 100 -16.69 12.93 12.35
N PHE A 101 -16.38 13.99 11.60
CA PHE A 101 -15.71 15.17 12.14
C PHE A 101 -16.52 15.83 13.27
N SER A 102 -17.85 15.97 13.10
CA SER A 102 -18.74 16.47 14.15
C SER A 102 -19.02 15.43 15.25
N GLY A 103 -18.92 14.14 14.92
CA GLY A 103 -19.30 13.04 15.78
C GLY A 103 -20.82 12.82 15.91
N GLU A 104 -21.63 13.57 15.12
CA GLU A 104 -23.10 13.57 15.21
C GLU A 104 -23.78 13.08 13.91
N SER A 105 -23.08 12.29 13.09
CA SER A 105 -23.67 11.65 11.91
C SER A 105 -24.71 10.62 12.33
N ARG A 106 -25.96 10.89 12.04
CA ARG A 106 -27.11 10.05 12.46
C ARG A 106 -27.02 8.63 11.91
N GLU A 107 -26.49 8.49 10.73
CA GLU A 107 -26.32 7.22 10.02
C GLU A 107 -25.35 6.26 10.72
N LEU A 108 -24.44 6.78 11.55
CA LEU A 108 -23.52 5.92 12.33
C LEU A 108 -24.15 5.33 13.60
N VAL A 109 -25.31 5.80 14.01
CA VAL A 109 -25.93 5.40 15.29
C VAL A 109 -26.20 3.90 15.36
N ASP A 110 -26.65 3.30 14.27
CA ASP A 110 -26.95 1.86 14.27
C ASP A 110 -25.67 1.01 14.31
N ILE A 111 -24.60 1.46 13.67
CA ILE A 111 -23.29 0.80 13.77
C ILE A 111 -22.74 0.92 15.20
N ILE A 112 -22.86 2.09 15.82
CA ILE A 112 -22.45 2.31 17.21
C ILE A 112 -23.23 1.38 18.16
N ARG A 113 -24.57 1.31 18.01
CA ARG A 113 -25.42 0.43 18.81
C ARG A 113 -25.06 -1.04 18.63
N TYR A 114 -24.76 -1.43 17.39
CA TYR A 114 -24.33 -2.79 17.06
C TYR A 114 -23.02 -3.12 17.76
N GLY A 115 -21.99 -2.27 17.61
CA GLY A 115 -20.68 -2.46 18.26
C GLY A 115 -20.81 -2.62 19.76
N LYS A 116 -21.56 -1.72 20.43
CA LYS A 116 -21.78 -1.80 21.88
C LYS A 116 -22.57 -3.03 22.30
N ARG A 117 -23.57 -3.44 21.53
CA ARG A 117 -24.40 -4.63 21.84
C ARG A 117 -23.62 -5.93 21.76
N PHE A 118 -22.74 -6.05 20.76
CA PHE A 118 -22.02 -7.29 20.47
C PHE A 118 -20.57 -7.28 20.95
N GLY A 119 -20.15 -6.22 21.63
CA GLY A 119 -18.79 -6.10 22.19
C GLY A 119 -17.70 -5.93 21.11
N VAL A 120 -18.06 -5.38 19.93
CA VAL A 120 -17.08 -5.05 18.88
C VAL A 120 -16.46 -3.69 19.23
N PRO A 121 -15.13 -3.61 19.44
CA PRO A 121 -14.48 -2.38 19.84
C PRO A 121 -14.62 -1.25 18.82
N ILE A 122 -14.77 -0.03 19.30
CA ILE A 122 -14.96 1.17 18.49
C ILE A 122 -13.78 2.12 18.67
N ILE A 123 -13.04 2.38 17.58
CA ILE A 123 -12.11 3.49 17.45
C ILE A 123 -12.85 4.63 16.75
N ALA A 124 -12.78 5.85 17.29
CA ALA A 124 -13.44 7.02 16.70
C ALA A 124 -12.44 8.05 16.20
N PHE A 125 -12.67 8.57 14.98
CA PHE A 125 -12.08 9.82 14.47
C PHE A 125 -13.12 10.93 14.50
N THR A 126 -13.05 11.80 15.50
CA THR A 126 -13.96 12.95 15.62
C THR A 126 -13.25 14.14 16.27
N ALA A 127 -13.69 15.37 15.97
CA ALA A 127 -13.20 16.59 16.60
C ALA A 127 -14.01 17.00 17.85
N ASN A 128 -14.90 16.10 18.33
CA ASN A 128 -15.78 16.39 19.47
C ASN A 128 -15.90 15.15 20.37
N ALA A 129 -15.11 15.10 21.42
CA ALA A 129 -15.13 14.04 22.44
C ALA A 129 -16.52 13.91 23.13
N ASN A 130 -17.30 15.01 23.20
CA ASN A 130 -18.61 15.01 23.83
C ASN A 130 -19.76 14.63 22.90
N SER A 131 -19.46 14.35 21.62
CA SER A 131 -20.45 13.90 20.64
C SER A 131 -20.96 12.48 20.91
N THR A 132 -22.01 12.09 20.19
CA THR A 132 -22.55 10.72 20.21
C THR A 132 -21.48 9.69 19.89
N LEU A 133 -20.67 9.91 18.85
CA LEU A 133 -19.57 9.02 18.47
C LEU A 133 -18.42 9.06 19.50
N GLY A 134 -18.00 10.26 19.93
CA GLY A 134 -16.90 10.41 20.87
C GLY A 134 -17.15 9.71 22.22
N LYS A 135 -18.39 9.82 22.76
CA LYS A 135 -18.78 9.14 24.00
C LYS A 135 -18.93 7.62 23.85
N ALA A 136 -19.23 7.16 22.66
CA ALA A 136 -19.39 5.74 22.40
C ALA A 136 -18.06 5.02 22.08
N ALA A 137 -17.01 5.74 21.76
CA ALA A 137 -15.71 5.17 21.42
C ALA A 137 -15.08 4.47 22.63
N ASP A 138 -14.46 3.33 22.38
CA ASP A 138 -13.57 2.67 23.36
C ASP A 138 -12.18 3.30 23.27
N ILE A 139 -11.78 3.73 22.05
CA ILE A 139 -10.56 4.51 21.80
C ILE A 139 -10.93 5.73 20.97
N LEU A 140 -10.62 6.91 21.49
CA LEU A 140 -10.89 8.18 20.83
C LEU A 140 -9.60 8.81 20.30
N LEU A 141 -9.44 8.84 18.98
CA LEU A 141 -8.41 9.65 18.33
C LEU A 141 -9.00 11.02 17.99
N GLU A 142 -8.93 11.94 18.94
CA GLU A 142 -9.56 13.25 18.83
C GLU A 142 -8.83 14.12 17.82
N LEU A 143 -9.55 14.50 16.76
CA LEU A 143 -9.06 15.38 15.72
C LEU A 143 -9.06 16.83 16.22
N PRO A 144 -8.06 17.63 15.86
CA PRO A 144 -8.11 19.06 16.19
C PRO A 144 -9.25 19.75 15.46
N LYS A 145 -9.84 20.76 16.12
CA LYS A 145 -10.81 21.65 15.48
C LYS A 145 -10.07 22.52 14.48
N VAL A 146 -10.40 22.39 13.21
CA VAL A 146 -9.75 23.10 12.11
C VAL A 146 -10.76 23.90 11.30
N LYS A 147 -10.29 25.00 10.68
CA LYS A 147 -11.06 25.78 9.73
C LYS A 147 -11.01 25.09 8.36
N GLU A 148 -12.14 25.02 7.69
CA GLU A 148 -12.17 24.58 6.29
C GLU A 148 -11.66 25.66 5.36
N SER A 149 -11.05 25.28 4.22
CA SER A 149 -10.62 26.26 3.20
C SER A 149 -11.80 26.91 2.48
N CYS A 150 -12.99 26.35 2.59
CA CYS A 150 -14.23 26.92 2.08
C CYS A 150 -14.53 28.25 2.77
N PRO A 151 -14.83 29.34 2.03
CA PRO A 151 -15.15 30.65 2.61
C PRO A 151 -16.30 30.63 3.63
N HIS A 152 -17.23 29.70 3.46
CA HIS A 152 -18.38 29.50 4.35
C HIS A 152 -18.12 28.50 5.48
N ASN A 153 -16.92 27.93 5.54
CA ASN A 153 -16.55 26.86 6.49
C ASN A 153 -17.47 25.62 6.45
N LEU A 154 -18.03 25.32 5.26
CA LEU A 154 -19.03 24.25 5.07
C LEU A 154 -18.49 23.04 4.29
N ALA A 155 -17.72 23.28 3.23
CA ALA A 155 -17.20 22.19 2.41
C ALA A 155 -16.00 21.52 3.10
N PRO A 156 -16.08 20.22 3.41
CA PRO A 156 -14.98 19.50 4.07
C PRO A 156 -13.73 19.48 3.20
N THR A 157 -12.66 20.07 3.70
CA THR A 157 -11.33 20.16 3.09
C THR A 157 -10.27 19.80 4.11
N SER A 158 -9.98 20.72 5.05
CA SER A 158 -9.00 20.51 6.13
C SER A 158 -9.38 19.35 7.05
N SER A 159 -10.67 19.23 7.39
CA SER A 159 -11.17 18.12 8.20
C SER A 159 -10.91 16.75 7.55
N THR A 160 -11.10 16.64 6.23
CA THR A 160 -10.84 15.40 5.50
C THR A 160 -9.36 15.15 5.29
N LEU A 161 -8.55 16.20 5.12
CA LEU A 161 -7.09 16.11 5.02
C LEU A 161 -6.49 15.50 6.30
N ILE A 162 -6.89 15.98 7.47
CA ILE A 162 -6.37 15.46 8.75
C ILE A 162 -6.90 14.04 9.06
N GLN A 163 -8.14 13.69 8.67
CA GLN A 163 -8.65 12.32 8.76
C GLN A 163 -7.82 11.36 7.91
N LEU A 164 -7.52 11.76 6.67
CA LEU A 164 -6.68 10.98 5.78
C LEU A 164 -5.27 10.78 6.34
N ALA A 165 -4.64 11.87 6.76
CA ALA A 165 -3.27 11.84 7.26
C ALA A 165 -3.13 10.99 8.54
N LEU A 166 -4.07 11.10 9.48
CA LEU A 166 -4.09 10.28 10.69
C LEU A 166 -4.29 8.79 10.36
N GLY A 167 -5.20 8.48 9.45
CA GLY A 167 -5.46 7.11 9.02
C GLY A 167 -4.27 6.48 8.27
N ASP A 168 -3.61 7.23 7.39
CA ASP A 168 -2.40 6.76 6.71
C ASP A 168 -1.24 6.57 7.69
N ALA A 169 -1.05 7.49 8.65
CA ALA A 169 -0.05 7.34 9.69
C ALA A 169 -0.29 6.07 10.53
N LEU A 170 -1.55 5.79 10.88
CA LEU A 170 -1.94 4.57 11.60
C LEU A 170 -1.64 3.31 10.78
N ALA A 171 -1.96 3.30 9.48
CA ALA A 171 -1.68 2.18 8.58
C ALA A 171 -0.18 1.91 8.44
N ILE A 172 0.64 2.95 8.29
CA ILE A 172 2.10 2.81 8.17
C ILE A 172 2.74 2.40 9.51
N THR A 173 2.21 2.84 10.63
CA THR A 173 2.67 2.38 11.95
C THR A 173 2.41 0.88 12.08
N LEU A 174 1.21 0.41 11.76
CA LEU A 174 0.86 -1.03 11.77
C LEU A 174 1.72 -1.85 10.81
N LEU A 175 2.03 -1.34 9.62
CA LEU A 175 2.95 -1.98 8.67
C LEU A 175 4.32 -2.24 9.32
N LYS A 176 4.84 -1.25 10.06
CA LYS A 176 6.13 -1.36 10.76
C LYS A 176 6.06 -2.34 11.93
N GLU A 177 5.03 -2.26 12.77
CA GLU A 177 4.82 -3.16 13.91
C GLU A 177 4.66 -4.62 13.48
N LYS A 178 4.02 -4.85 12.32
CA LYS A 178 3.86 -6.20 11.74
C LYS A 178 5.12 -6.72 11.04
N GLY A 179 6.16 -5.89 10.89
CA GLY A 179 7.36 -6.27 10.15
C GLY A 179 7.09 -6.55 8.66
N PHE A 180 6.07 -5.90 8.08
CA PHE A 180 5.64 -6.10 6.69
C PHE A 180 6.78 -5.76 5.72
N SER A 181 7.23 -6.76 4.96
CA SER A 181 8.40 -6.70 4.09
C SER A 181 8.06 -6.19 2.68
N GLU A 182 9.10 -5.91 1.87
CA GLU A 182 8.95 -5.62 0.45
C GLU A 182 8.38 -6.83 -0.32
N GLU A 183 8.69 -8.05 0.11
CA GLU A 183 8.16 -9.28 -0.47
C GLU A 183 6.65 -9.41 -0.19
N ASP A 184 6.21 -9.09 1.03
CA ASP A 184 4.78 -9.03 1.35
C ASP A 184 4.06 -7.98 0.51
N PHE A 185 4.69 -6.82 0.30
CA PHE A 185 4.14 -5.77 -0.56
C PHE A 185 3.99 -6.23 -2.01
N PHE A 186 4.96 -6.99 -2.54
CA PHE A 186 4.90 -7.60 -3.87
C PHE A 186 3.70 -8.54 -3.99
N ASN A 187 3.46 -9.39 -2.98
CA ASN A 187 2.36 -10.36 -2.98
C ASN A 187 0.99 -9.69 -3.13
N PHE A 188 0.82 -8.47 -2.60
CA PHE A 188 -0.42 -7.69 -2.74
C PHE A 188 -0.48 -6.82 -4.00
N HIS A 189 0.64 -6.62 -4.73
CA HIS A 189 0.72 -5.74 -5.89
C HIS A 189 1.36 -6.41 -7.13
N PRO A 190 0.91 -7.60 -7.56
CA PRO A 190 1.59 -8.39 -8.61
C PRO A 190 1.58 -7.71 -9.99
N GLY A 191 0.65 -6.80 -10.27
CA GLY A 191 0.40 -6.23 -11.60
C GLY A 191 0.90 -4.81 -11.84
N GLY A 192 1.57 -4.15 -10.89
CA GLY A 192 2.02 -2.76 -11.03
C GLY A 192 3.50 -2.62 -11.43
N LYS A 193 3.92 -1.41 -11.89
CA LYS A 193 5.34 -1.10 -12.09
C LYS A 193 6.19 -1.37 -10.83
N LEU A 194 5.61 -1.15 -9.67
CA LEU A 194 6.26 -1.38 -8.39
C LEU A 194 6.40 -2.88 -8.11
N GLY A 195 5.38 -3.69 -8.41
CA GLY A 195 5.44 -5.16 -8.34
C GLY A 195 6.48 -5.73 -9.29
N ALA A 196 6.53 -5.22 -10.54
CA ALA A 196 7.55 -5.65 -11.51
C ALA A 196 8.98 -5.34 -11.05
N ALA A 197 9.20 -4.23 -10.33
CA ALA A 197 10.52 -3.88 -9.78
C ALA A 197 10.96 -4.76 -8.60
N LEU A 198 10.00 -5.37 -7.89
CA LEU A 198 10.24 -6.25 -6.74
C LEU A 198 10.16 -7.75 -7.09
N MET A 199 9.90 -8.07 -8.37
CA MET A 199 9.77 -9.46 -8.82
C MET A 199 11.09 -10.22 -8.63
N PRO A 200 11.11 -11.35 -7.91
CA PRO A 200 12.30 -12.15 -7.74
C PRO A 200 12.84 -12.65 -9.08
N VAL A 201 14.15 -12.72 -9.24
CA VAL A 201 14.80 -13.24 -10.46
C VAL A 201 14.29 -14.63 -10.82
N LYS A 202 14.02 -15.47 -9.83
CA LYS A 202 13.48 -16.84 -10.02
C LYS A 202 12.16 -16.88 -10.81
N ASP A 203 11.33 -15.82 -10.73
CA ASP A 203 10.03 -15.75 -11.40
C ASP A 203 10.14 -15.22 -12.85
N LEU A 204 11.30 -14.63 -13.20
CA LEU A 204 11.61 -14.08 -14.51
C LEU A 204 12.60 -14.94 -15.29
N MET A 205 13.46 -15.68 -14.60
CA MET A 205 14.53 -16.45 -15.24
C MET A 205 13.97 -17.60 -16.08
N HIS A 206 14.68 -17.89 -17.15
CA HIS A 206 14.44 -19.10 -17.92
C HIS A 206 15.02 -20.31 -17.19
N THR A 207 14.41 -21.48 -17.35
CA THR A 207 14.79 -22.75 -16.72
C THR A 207 14.80 -23.86 -17.78
N GLU A 208 15.49 -24.98 -17.45
CA GLU A 208 15.48 -26.20 -18.24
C GLU A 208 15.84 -25.98 -19.72
N ASP A 209 14.98 -26.46 -20.63
CA ASP A 209 15.21 -26.41 -22.08
C ASP A 209 15.37 -24.98 -22.63
N LYS A 210 14.99 -23.96 -21.89
CA LYS A 210 15.17 -22.57 -22.32
C LYS A 210 16.58 -22.06 -22.06
N LEU A 211 17.33 -22.71 -21.20
CA LEU A 211 18.70 -22.27 -20.88
C LEU A 211 19.63 -22.50 -22.09
N PRO A 212 20.46 -21.53 -22.45
CA PRO A 212 21.45 -21.65 -23.50
C PRO A 212 22.71 -22.31 -22.94
N ILE A 213 22.67 -23.57 -22.57
CA ILE A 213 23.80 -24.32 -22.00
C ILE A 213 24.24 -25.41 -22.99
N ILE A 214 25.54 -25.55 -23.16
CA ILE A 214 26.17 -26.58 -24.02
C ILE A 214 27.45 -27.08 -23.37
N SER A 215 27.90 -28.30 -23.73
CA SER A 215 29.20 -28.81 -23.27
C SER A 215 30.35 -27.93 -23.71
N GLU A 216 31.34 -27.71 -22.83
CA GLU A 216 32.55 -26.97 -23.14
C GLU A 216 33.40 -27.62 -24.27
N ASN A 217 33.17 -28.93 -24.52
CA ASN A 217 33.84 -29.66 -25.59
C ASN A 217 33.06 -29.65 -26.92
N SER A 218 31.95 -28.89 -27.01
CA SER A 218 31.15 -28.79 -28.22
C SER A 218 31.89 -28.02 -29.32
N PRO A 219 31.67 -28.37 -30.62
CA PRO A 219 32.20 -27.60 -31.74
C PRO A 219 31.77 -26.13 -31.68
N PHE A 220 32.60 -25.22 -32.15
CA PHE A 220 32.31 -23.79 -32.20
C PHE A 220 31.06 -23.46 -33.02
N SER A 221 30.79 -24.24 -34.10
CA SER A 221 29.57 -24.13 -34.91
C SER A 221 28.30 -24.30 -34.08
N ASP A 222 28.29 -25.26 -33.15
CA ASP A 222 27.11 -25.60 -32.34
C ASP A 222 26.85 -24.50 -31.32
N ILE A 223 27.90 -23.84 -30.82
CA ILE A 223 27.80 -22.66 -29.95
C ILE A 223 27.14 -21.50 -30.72
N LEU A 224 27.54 -21.24 -31.96
CA LEU A 224 26.94 -20.22 -32.83
C LEU A 224 25.47 -20.49 -33.10
N ASP A 225 25.13 -21.75 -33.41
CA ASP A 225 23.77 -22.19 -33.65
C ASP A 225 22.88 -22.01 -32.41
N LEU A 226 23.43 -22.33 -31.23
CA LEU A 226 22.69 -22.22 -29.98
C LEU A 226 22.44 -20.75 -29.61
N ILE A 227 23.45 -19.87 -29.78
CA ILE A 227 23.28 -18.42 -29.59
C ILE A 227 22.16 -17.90 -30.49
N GLY A 228 22.18 -18.29 -31.77
CA GLY A 228 21.16 -17.88 -32.73
C GLY A 228 19.76 -18.40 -32.41
N LYS A 229 19.64 -19.69 -32.06
CA LYS A 229 18.35 -20.32 -31.73
C LYS A 229 17.73 -19.78 -30.46
N LYS A 230 18.52 -19.55 -29.40
CA LYS A 230 18.01 -19.07 -28.10
C LYS A 230 17.78 -17.56 -28.07
N GLY A 231 18.58 -16.79 -28.82
CA GLY A 231 18.41 -15.36 -28.98
C GLY A 231 18.77 -14.51 -27.75
N TYR A 232 19.48 -15.07 -26.77
CA TYR A 232 19.87 -14.33 -25.56
C TYR A 232 21.24 -13.64 -25.68
N GLY A 233 21.95 -13.88 -26.79
CA GLY A 233 23.28 -13.32 -27.01
C GLY A 233 24.38 -13.88 -26.10
N ILE A 234 24.11 -14.99 -25.43
CA ILE A 234 25.01 -15.65 -24.46
C ILE A 234 24.78 -17.17 -24.49
N VAL A 235 25.86 -17.93 -24.23
CA VAL A 235 25.81 -19.39 -24.00
C VAL A 235 26.65 -19.70 -22.76
N GLY A 236 26.14 -20.55 -21.89
CA GLY A 236 26.85 -21.16 -20.79
C GLY A 236 27.58 -22.43 -21.24
N LEU A 237 28.79 -22.63 -20.78
CA LEU A 237 29.55 -23.83 -21.00
C LEU A 237 29.53 -24.73 -19.77
N GLU A 238 29.24 -26.02 -19.95
CA GLU A 238 29.15 -27.02 -18.87
C GLU A 238 30.25 -28.04 -19.06
N ASN A 239 30.97 -28.37 -17.97
CA ASN A 239 31.97 -29.41 -17.92
C ASN A 239 31.34 -30.80 -17.80
N GLU A 240 32.17 -31.86 -17.83
CA GLU A 240 31.72 -33.25 -17.70
C GLU A 240 31.05 -33.61 -16.36
N PHE A 241 31.15 -32.74 -15.34
CA PHE A 241 30.54 -32.89 -14.03
C PHE A 241 29.22 -32.13 -13.88
N GLY A 242 28.69 -31.52 -14.95
CA GLY A 242 27.47 -30.73 -14.91
C GLY A 242 27.66 -29.35 -14.24
N GLN A 243 28.87 -28.83 -14.17
CA GLN A 243 29.17 -27.54 -13.57
C GLN A 243 29.46 -26.50 -14.66
N MET A 244 29.01 -25.28 -14.45
CA MET A 244 29.31 -24.17 -15.34
C MET A 244 30.82 -23.84 -15.30
N SER A 245 31.49 -24.03 -16.43
CA SER A 245 32.95 -23.76 -16.61
C SER A 245 33.20 -22.39 -17.19
N GLY A 246 32.23 -21.79 -17.89
CA GLY A 246 32.39 -20.49 -18.50
C GLY A 246 31.15 -19.98 -19.22
N ILE A 247 31.26 -18.81 -19.82
CA ILE A 247 30.26 -18.22 -20.69
C ILE A 247 30.89 -17.68 -21.96
N ILE A 248 30.14 -17.70 -23.07
CA ILE A 248 30.53 -17.07 -24.34
C ILE A 248 29.38 -16.11 -24.73
N THR A 249 29.73 -14.88 -25.05
CA THR A 249 28.79 -13.86 -25.51
C THR A 249 28.95 -13.57 -27.00
N ASP A 250 27.95 -12.94 -27.63
CA ASP A 250 28.06 -12.42 -29.00
C ASP A 250 29.28 -11.52 -29.21
N GLY A 251 29.68 -10.77 -28.16
CA GLY A 251 30.87 -9.94 -28.20
C GLY A 251 32.15 -10.75 -28.26
N ASP A 252 32.21 -11.90 -27.57
CA ASP A 252 33.37 -12.80 -27.61
C ASP A 252 33.48 -13.46 -28.95
N VAL A 253 32.37 -13.93 -29.51
CA VAL A 253 32.29 -14.50 -30.86
C VAL A 253 32.79 -13.51 -31.89
N ARG A 254 32.33 -12.28 -31.88
CA ARG A 254 32.78 -11.23 -32.84
C ARG A 254 34.25 -10.94 -32.72
N ARG A 255 34.78 -10.84 -31.49
CA ARG A 255 36.23 -10.63 -31.27
C ARG A 255 37.07 -11.80 -31.75
N TYR A 256 36.59 -13.03 -31.52
CA TYR A 256 37.27 -14.23 -31.99
C TYR A 256 37.36 -14.28 -33.53
N ILE A 257 36.20 -14.07 -34.21
CA ILE A 257 36.11 -14.04 -35.67
C ILE A 257 37.03 -12.93 -36.25
N ALA A 258 36.97 -11.73 -35.69
CA ALA A 258 37.80 -10.61 -36.15
C ALA A 258 39.28 -10.86 -36.04
N LYS A 259 39.75 -11.70 -35.09
CA LYS A 259 41.15 -12.07 -34.94
C LYS A 259 41.60 -13.23 -35.85
N ASN A 260 40.67 -14.11 -36.24
CA ASN A 260 40.97 -15.38 -36.87
C ASN A 260 40.43 -15.52 -38.30
N SER A 261 39.73 -14.51 -38.85
CA SER A 261 39.23 -14.53 -40.23
C SER A 261 39.92 -13.49 -41.09
N ASP A 262 40.55 -13.95 -42.19
CA ASP A 262 41.04 -13.11 -43.30
C ASP A 262 39.93 -12.87 -44.35
N GLY A 263 38.68 -13.20 -44.03
CA GLY A 263 37.54 -13.17 -44.94
C GLY A 263 37.03 -11.75 -45.24
N SER A 264 36.63 -11.53 -46.48
CA SER A 264 36.00 -10.28 -46.91
C SER A 264 34.53 -10.24 -46.46
N MET A 265 33.94 -9.04 -46.34
CA MET A 265 32.49 -8.88 -46.05
C MET A 265 31.57 -9.65 -47.05
N ARG A 266 32.06 -9.99 -48.23
CA ARG A 266 31.35 -10.83 -49.21
C ARG A 266 31.15 -12.26 -48.73
N ASP A 267 32.08 -12.78 -47.93
CA ASP A 267 32.02 -14.18 -47.46
C ASP A 267 30.98 -14.34 -46.30
N VAL A 268 30.57 -13.24 -45.71
CA VAL A 268 29.57 -13.20 -44.65
C VAL A 268 28.15 -12.93 -45.21
N MET A 269 28.05 -12.32 -46.37
CA MET A 269 26.79 -12.04 -47.05
C MET A 269 26.25 -13.29 -47.77
#